data_1b52e90c7b53aea51bb08eb68a8a88c9
#
_entry.id   1b52e90c7b53aea51bb08eb68a8a88c9
#
_cell.length_a   1.000
_cell.length_b   1.000
_cell.length_c   1.000
_cell.angle_alpha   90.00
_cell.angle_beta   90.00
_cell.angle_gamma   90.00
#
_symmetry.space_group_name_H-M   'P 1'
#
loop_
_entity.id
_entity.type
_entity.pdbx_description
1 polymer ?
#
loop_
_entity_poly.entity_id
_entity_poly.type
_entity_poly.pdbx_seq_one_letter_code
_entity_poly.pdbx_strand_id
1 'polypeptide(L)'
;MELGLSGKTAVVAGGSRGCGRGISEVLAAEGATVVFSGRNRDAVTAAEAAIQSGGGKAVGVVADMTTRDGALSIIRAAREHFGDPDILVVNSPGAVPDRATGRWRGFENSSDDDFEEIYRNFVMSLVYVTRAVLPAMKAKGWGRLLNIGSVAMKSPHLEDPMPAVNIRVAVNAVMKTLAQEYGPYGITANVIATGPFDSELSRDYRASGTGLKTEEWYRAMLPAGRWGDPVEMGWLAAFLCSERAAFLTGETIRLDGGYGKSLF
;
A
#
# COMPACT_ATOMS: atom_id res chain seq x y z
N MET A 1 -3.34 11.33 20.61
CA MET A 1 -3.52 12.47 19.66
C MET A 1 -4.75 12.15 18.86
N GLU A 2 -5.71 13.02 18.81
CA GLU A 2 -6.88 12.82 17.97
C GLU A 2 -6.53 13.10 16.51
N LEU A 3 -6.78 12.11 15.62
CA LEU A 3 -6.37 12.18 14.22
C LEU A 3 -7.46 12.75 13.29
N GLY A 4 -8.71 12.87 13.78
CA GLY A 4 -9.84 13.38 12.99
C GLY A 4 -10.31 12.40 11.90
N LEU A 5 -10.12 11.09 12.11
CA LEU A 5 -10.51 10.04 11.17
C LEU A 5 -11.92 9.49 11.41
N SER A 6 -12.51 9.80 12.57
CA SER A 6 -13.87 9.38 12.89
C SER A 6 -14.87 9.89 11.86
N GLY A 7 -15.70 9.00 11.32
CA GLY A 7 -16.68 9.31 10.29
C GLY A 7 -16.13 9.48 8.86
N LYS A 8 -14.83 9.32 8.66
CA LYS A 8 -14.23 9.28 7.30
C LYS A 8 -14.42 7.91 6.67
N THR A 9 -14.63 7.88 5.37
CA THR A 9 -14.68 6.65 4.57
C THR A 9 -13.31 6.37 3.96
N ALA A 10 -12.69 5.27 4.34
CA ALA A 10 -11.40 4.83 3.83
C ALA A 10 -11.54 3.63 2.90
N VAL A 11 -10.87 3.67 1.76
CA VAL A 11 -10.67 2.54 0.86
C VAL A 11 -9.22 2.08 0.96
N VAL A 12 -9.00 0.80 1.28
CA VAL A 12 -7.68 0.17 1.33
C VAL A 12 -7.60 -0.93 0.27
N ALA A 13 -7.05 -0.59 -0.86
CA ALA A 13 -6.80 -1.54 -1.94
C ALA A 13 -5.65 -2.49 -1.57
N GLY A 14 -5.94 -3.79 -1.46
CA GLY A 14 -4.99 -4.79 -0.93
C GLY A 14 -4.90 -4.79 0.60
N GLY A 15 -6.03 -4.60 1.28
CA GLY A 15 -6.15 -4.45 2.73
C GLY A 15 -6.42 -5.73 3.53
N SER A 16 -6.39 -6.93 2.90
CA SER A 16 -6.77 -8.19 3.58
C SER A 16 -5.62 -8.91 4.28
N ARG A 17 -4.36 -8.59 3.98
CA ARG A 17 -3.15 -9.25 4.52
C ARG A 17 -2.01 -8.26 4.73
N GLY A 18 -1.03 -8.66 5.56
CA GLY A 18 0.22 -7.95 5.77
C GLY A 18 0.05 -6.47 6.11
N CYS A 19 0.88 -5.61 5.55
CA CYS A 19 0.84 -4.16 5.80
C CYS A 19 -0.53 -3.54 5.49
N GLY A 20 -1.18 -3.99 4.39
CA GLY A 20 -2.52 -3.49 4.05
C GLY A 20 -3.56 -3.84 5.11
N ARG A 21 -3.48 -5.02 5.71
CA ARG A 21 -4.35 -5.40 6.83
C ARG A 21 -4.09 -4.53 8.06
N GLY A 22 -2.82 -4.35 8.44
CA GLY A 22 -2.48 -3.45 9.53
C GLY A 22 -3.02 -2.03 9.33
N ILE A 23 -2.97 -1.51 8.08
CA ILE A 23 -3.57 -0.22 7.72
C ILE A 23 -5.10 -0.25 7.92
N SER A 24 -5.78 -1.28 7.42
CA SER A 24 -7.25 -1.40 7.54
C SER A 24 -7.70 -1.46 8.99
N GLU A 25 -6.99 -2.25 9.83
CA GLU A 25 -7.29 -2.41 11.25
C GLU A 25 -7.08 -1.09 12.03
N VAL A 26 -5.96 -0.39 11.79
CA VAL A 26 -5.67 0.86 12.49
C VAL A 26 -6.62 1.99 12.05
N LEU A 27 -6.91 2.14 10.76
CA LEU A 27 -7.88 3.15 10.31
C LEU A 27 -9.26 2.91 10.91
N ALA A 28 -9.70 1.66 11.02
CA ALA A 28 -10.97 1.32 11.65
C ALA A 28 -10.95 1.58 13.17
N ALA A 29 -9.84 1.30 13.86
CA ALA A 29 -9.67 1.59 15.28
C ALA A 29 -9.67 3.10 15.57
N GLU A 30 -9.19 3.92 14.62
CA GLU A 30 -9.25 5.39 14.69
C GLU A 30 -10.63 5.96 14.28
N GLY A 31 -11.63 5.09 14.08
CA GLY A 31 -13.03 5.47 13.84
C GLY A 31 -13.42 5.71 12.39
N ALA A 32 -12.55 5.42 11.43
CA ALA A 32 -12.92 5.42 10.01
C ALA A 32 -13.81 4.21 9.69
N THR A 33 -14.71 4.37 8.70
CA THR A 33 -15.36 3.23 8.05
C THR A 33 -14.46 2.73 6.93
N VAL A 34 -14.15 1.43 6.89
CA VAL A 34 -13.12 0.90 6.00
C VAL A 34 -13.71 -0.07 4.98
N VAL A 35 -13.48 0.19 3.70
CA VAL A 35 -13.69 -0.81 2.65
C VAL A 35 -12.33 -1.26 2.15
N PHE A 36 -12.07 -2.54 2.18
CA PHE A 36 -10.78 -3.07 1.75
C PHE A 36 -10.95 -4.24 0.79
N SER A 37 -9.89 -4.54 0.05
CA SER A 37 -9.91 -5.66 -0.90
C SER A 37 -8.79 -6.65 -0.72
N GLY A 38 -9.02 -7.82 -1.27
CA GLY A 38 -8.04 -8.88 -1.45
C GLY A 38 -8.51 -9.91 -2.47
N ARG A 39 -7.60 -10.70 -3.01
CA ARG A 39 -7.92 -11.76 -3.98
C ARG A 39 -8.36 -13.07 -3.32
N ASN A 40 -7.92 -13.32 -2.10
CA ASN A 40 -8.23 -14.53 -1.34
C ASN A 40 -9.46 -14.28 -0.45
N ARG A 41 -10.55 -15.03 -0.70
CA ARG A 41 -11.82 -14.89 0.00
C ARG A 41 -11.68 -15.11 1.51
N ASP A 42 -10.97 -16.15 1.93
CA ASP A 42 -10.85 -16.50 3.35
C ASP A 42 -10.10 -15.40 4.12
N ALA A 43 -9.03 -14.85 3.51
CA ALA A 43 -8.29 -13.73 4.10
C ALA A 43 -9.14 -12.45 4.18
N VAL A 44 -9.98 -12.19 3.17
CA VAL A 44 -10.91 -11.05 3.19
C VAL A 44 -11.92 -11.22 4.32
N THR A 45 -12.56 -12.39 4.41
CA THR A 45 -13.55 -12.70 5.47
C THR A 45 -12.92 -12.63 6.86
N ALA A 46 -11.72 -13.20 7.03
CA ALA A 46 -11.03 -13.17 8.33
C ALA A 46 -10.63 -11.75 8.75
N ALA A 47 -10.17 -10.92 7.82
CA ALA A 47 -9.82 -9.53 8.11
C ALA A 47 -11.07 -8.69 8.48
N GLU A 48 -12.17 -8.88 7.76
CA GLU A 48 -13.44 -8.20 8.04
C GLU A 48 -13.96 -8.55 9.43
N ALA A 49 -14.01 -9.85 9.77
CA ALA A 49 -14.44 -10.33 11.07
C ALA A 49 -13.54 -9.80 12.20
N ALA A 50 -12.23 -9.74 12.00
CA ALA A 50 -11.29 -9.21 12.99
C ALA A 50 -11.52 -7.72 13.26
N ILE A 51 -11.72 -6.90 12.23
CA ILE A 51 -12.01 -5.47 12.39
C ILE A 51 -13.35 -5.27 13.10
N GLN A 52 -14.39 -6.00 12.70
CA GLN A 52 -15.72 -5.90 13.31
C GLN A 52 -15.74 -6.35 14.77
N SER A 53 -15.02 -7.43 15.10
CA SER A 53 -14.90 -7.91 16.49
C SER A 53 -14.16 -6.92 17.41
N GLY A 54 -13.27 -6.11 16.83
CA GLY A 54 -12.62 -4.98 17.50
C GLY A 54 -13.49 -3.72 17.62
N GLY A 55 -14.76 -3.77 17.19
CA GLY A 55 -15.70 -2.64 17.22
C GLY A 55 -15.59 -1.68 16.01
N GLY A 56 -14.72 -1.96 15.07
CA GLY A 56 -14.58 -1.19 13.84
C GLY A 56 -15.68 -1.50 12.81
N LYS A 57 -15.86 -0.60 11.85
CA LYS A 57 -16.79 -0.78 10.73
C LYS A 57 -16.01 -1.08 9.46
N ALA A 58 -16.17 -2.28 8.91
CA ALA A 58 -15.47 -2.67 7.70
C ALA A 58 -16.32 -3.53 6.77
N VAL A 59 -16.02 -3.44 5.48
CA VAL A 59 -16.54 -4.30 4.41
C VAL A 59 -15.36 -4.80 3.57
N GLY A 60 -15.24 -6.12 3.45
CA GLY A 60 -14.24 -6.78 2.64
C GLY A 60 -14.76 -7.12 1.24
N VAL A 61 -14.00 -6.78 0.20
CA VAL A 61 -14.34 -7.03 -1.21
C VAL A 61 -13.34 -8.01 -1.81
N VAL A 62 -13.82 -9.13 -2.35
CA VAL A 62 -12.97 -10.04 -3.12
C VAL A 62 -12.79 -9.47 -4.52
N ALA A 63 -11.62 -8.89 -4.78
CA ALA A 63 -11.35 -8.20 -6.04
C ALA A 63 -9.87 -8.27 -6.43
N ASP A 64 -9.62 -8.28 -7.73
CA ASP A 64 -8.29 -8.12 -8.30
C ASP A 64 -8.08 -6.68 -8.76
N MET A 65 -7.25 -5.96 -8.00
CA MET A 65 -6.92 -4.56 -8.25
C MET A 65 -6.13 -4.31 -9.54
N THR A 66 -5.54 -5.35 -10.13
CA THR A 66 -4.79 -5.23 -11.38
C THR A 66 -5.70 -5.08 -12.58
N THR A 67 -6.98 -5.42 -12.43
CA THR A 67 -8.02 -5.21 -13.44
C THR A 67 -8.81 -3.94 -13.14
N ARG A 68 -9.25 -3.26 -14.19
CA ARG A 68 -10.06 -2.03 -14.03
C ARG A 68 -11.37 -2.30 -13.29
N ASP A 69 -12.06 -3.38 -13.62
CA ASP A 69 -13.35 -3.71 -13.01
C ASP A 69 -13.21 -4.11 -11.54
N GLY A 70 -12.18 -4.89 -11.21
CA GLY A 70 -11.85 -5.21 -9.83
C GLY A 70 -11.48 -3.97 -9.01
N ALA A 71 -10.67 -3.07 -9.57
CA ALA A 71 -10.32 -1.81 -8.95
C ALA A 71 -11.57 -0.92 -8.68
N LEU A 72 -12.47 -0.82 -9.65
CA LEU A 72 -13.69 -0.02 -9.51
C LEU A 72 -14.74 -0.67 -8.60
N SER A 73 -14.72 -2.00 -8.44
CA SER A 73 -15.67 -2.70 -7.56
C SER A 73 -15.53 -2.26 -6.09
N ILE A 74 -14.31 -1.96 -5.65
CA ILE A 74 -14.04 -1.52 -4.28
C ILE A 74 -14.64 -0.12 -4.06
N ILE A 75 -14.51 0.76 -5.04
CA ILE A 75 -15.07 2.12 -4.94
C ILE A 75 -16.60 2.07 -4.96
N ARG A 76 -17.20 1.17 -5.76
CA ARG A 76 -18.65 0.94 -5.73
C ARG A 76 -19.10 0.46 -4.35
N ALA A 77 -18.45 -0.54 -3.78
CA ALA A 77 -18.76 -1.03 -2.44
C ALA A 77 -18.64 0.07 -1.37
N ALA A 78 -17.62 0.93 -1.45
CA ALA A 78 -17.51 2.05 -0.52
C ALA A 78 -18.72 2.99 -0.62
N ARG A 79 -19.13 3.35 -1.84
CA ARG A 79 -20.30 4.21 -2.07
C ARG A 79 -21.60 3.60 -1.59
N GLU A 80 -21.77 2.29 -1.78
CA GLU A 80 -22.97 1.55 -1.37
C GLU A 80 -23.11 1.46 0.15
N HIS A 81 -21.99 1.24 0.87
CA HIS A 81 -22.02 0.99 2.30
C HIS A 81 -21.80 2.25 3.16
N PHE A 82 -20.93 3.16 2.73
CA PHE A 82 -20.44 4.25 3.58
C PHE A 82 -20.36 5.62 2.88
N GLY A 83 -20.61 5.68 1.57
CA GLY A 83 -20.51 6.90 0.78
C GLY A 83 -19.18 7.08 0.06
N ASP A 84 -18.99 8.23 -0.56
CA ASP A 84 -17.79 8.53 -1.34
C ASP A 84 -16.53 8.53 -0.46
N PRO A 85 -15.46 7.84 -0.91
CA PRO A 85 -14.21 7.76 -0.15
C PRO A 85 -13.57 9.13 0.14
N ASP A 86 -13.15 9.33 1.36
CA ASP A 86 -12.34 10.45 1.82
C ASP A 86 -10.84 10.10 1.78
N ILE A 87 -10.53 8.82 2.03
CA ILE A 87 -9.18 8.28 2.11
C ILE A 87 -9.05 7.14 1.10
N LEU A 88 -7.98 7.16 0.32
CA LEU A 88 -7.59 6.07 -0.56
C LEU A 88 -6.16 5.63 -0.23
N VAL A 89 -6.01 4.39 0.20
CA VAL A 89 -4.72 3.73 0.36
C VAL A 89 -4.58 2.66 -0.71
N VAL A 90 -3.51 2.74 -1.50
CA VAL A 90 -3.19 1.75 -2.54
C VAL A 90 -1.98 0.94 -2.08
N ASN A 91 -2.25 -0.30 -1.66
CA ASN A 91 -1.26 -1.29 -1.31
C ASN A 91 -1.25 -2.38 -2.39
N SER A 92 -0.57 -2.07 -3.50
CA SER A 92 -0.51 -2.96 -4.67
C SER A 92 0.12 -4.31 -4.31
N PRO A 93 -0.27 -5.40 -4.99
CA PRO A 93 0.35 -6.70 -4.77
C PRO A 93 1.86 -6.59 -5.01
N GLY A 94 2.66 -7.20 -4.15
CA GLY A 94 4.10 -7.25 -4.29
C GLY A 94 4.52 -7.94 -5.60
N ALA A 95 5.72 -7.64 -6.08
CA ALA A 95 6.32 -8.44 -7.12
C ALA A 95 6.52 -9.87 -6.61
N VAL A 96 6.30 -10.86 -7.47
CA VAL A 96 6.42 -12.28 -7.12
C VAL A 96 7.71 -12.80 -7.78
N PRO A 97 8.54 -13.56 -7.05
CA PRO A 97 9.70 -14.25 -7.64
C PRO A 97 9.25 -15.18 -8.76
N ASP A 98 10.14 -15.48 -9.68
CA ASP A 98 9.91 -16.52 -10.68
C ASP A 98 9.47 -17.83 -10.00
N ARG A 99 8.28 -18.32 -10.38
CA ARG A 99 7.67 -19.49 -9.73
C ARG A 99 8.45 -20.78 -9.95
N ALA A 100 9.23 -20.85 -11.03
CA ALA A 100 9.99 -22.06 -11.38
C ALA A 100 11.32 -22.11 -10.63
N THR A 101 11.97 -20.97 -10.41
CA THR A 101 13.32 -20.88 -9.84
C THR A 101 13.34 -20.28 -8.43
N GLY A 102 12.25 -19.64 -7.99
CA GLY A 102 12.19 -18.89 -6.73
C GLY A 102 13.13 -17.69 -6.68
N ARG A 103 13.78 -17.33 -7.77
CA ARG A 103 14.74 -16.24 -7.87
C ARG A 103 14.11 -15.01 -8.49
N TRP A 104 14.59 -13.86 -8.08
CA TRP A 104 14.29 -12.62 -8.77
C TRP A 104 15.03 -12.57 -10.09
N ARG A 105 14.34 -12.18 -11.17
CA ARG A 105 14.94 -12.05 -12.49
C ARG A 105 15.76 -10.77 -12.58
N GLY A 106 16.99 -10.89 -13.08
CA GLY A 106 17.79 -9.76 -13.53
C GLY A 106 17.26 -9.20 -14.87
N PHE A 107 17.86 -8.10 -15.34
CA PHE A 107 17.40 -7.41 -16.54
C PHE A 107 17.36 -8.31 -17.78
N GLU A 108 18.42 -9.07 -18.04
CA GLU A 108 18.54 -9.96 -19.20
C GLU A 108 17.51 -11.11 -19.21
N ASN A 109 17.04 -11.51 -18.03
CA ASN A 109 16.12 -12.63 -17.86
C ASN A 109 14.68 -12.18 -17.62
N SER A 110 14.41 -10.88 -17.66
CA SER A 110 13.06 -10.32 -17.57
C SER A 110 12.51 -10.13 -18.97
N SER A 111 11.30 -10.66 -19.21
CA SER A 111 10.59 -10.48 -20.48
C SER A 111 9.85 -9.13 -20.52
N ASP A 112 9.44 -8.71 -21.71
CA ASP A 112 8.55 -7.54 -21.88
C ASP A 112 7.25 -7.71 -21.09
N ASP A 113 6.68 -8.92 -21.06
CA ASP A 113 5.48 -9.24 -20.28
C ASP A 113 5.68 -9.02 -18.77
N ASP A 114 6.89 -9.32 -18.23
CA ASP A 114 7.19 -9.06 -16.82
C ASP A 114 7.12 -7.54 -16.52
N PHE A 115 7.64 -6.69 -17.41
CA PHE A 115 7.56 -5.23 -17.28
C PHE A 115 6.11 -4.73 -17.38
N GLU A 116 5.34 -5.24 -18.34
CA GLU A 116 3.93 -4.87 -18.52
C GLU A 116 3.08 -5.30 -17.32
N GLU A 117 3.30 -6.52 -16.80
CA GLU A 117 2.60 -7.01 -15.62
C GLU A 117 2.87 -6.10 -14.42
N ILE A 118 4.12 -5.77 -14.15
CA ILE A 118 4.50 -4.89 -13.05
C ILE A 118 3.94 -3.49 -13.22
N TYR A 119 3.96 -2.94 -14.44
CA TYR A 119 3.32 -1.66 -14.73
C TYR A 119 1.81 -1.69 -14.42
N ARG A 120 1.13 -2.74 -14.83
CA ARG A 120 -0.30 -2.94 -14.55
C ARG A 120 -0.56 -3.05 -13.05
N ASN A 121 0.27 -3.82 -12.35
CA ASN A 121 0.12 -4.07 -10.92
C ASN A 121 0.34 -2.83 -10.05
N PHE A 122 1.30 -1.99 -10.39
CA PHE A 122 1.65 -0.82 -9.55
C PHE A 122 1.10 0.49 -10.06
N VAL A 123 1.21 0.76 -11.35
CA VAL A 123 0.84 2.05 -11.91
C VAL A 123 -0.64 2.09 -12.28
N MET A 124 -1.11 1.12 -13.06
CA MET A 124 -2.50 1.16 -13.53
C MET A 124 -3.49 0.91 -12.41
N SER A 125 -3.19 0.04 -11.45
CA SER A 125 -4.04 -0.14 -10.26
C SER A 125 -4.24 1.17 -9.48
N LEU A 126 -3.17 1.93 -9.27
CA LEU A 126 -3.24 3.27 -8.67
C LEU A 126 -4.10 4.22 -9.50
N VAL A 127 -3.87 4.27 -10.82
CA VAL A 127 -4.59 5.17 -11.74
C VAL A 127 -6.10 4.88 -11.75
N TYR A 128 -6.52 3.61 -11.76
CA TYR A 128 -7.94 3.26 -11.81
C TYR A 128 -8.70 3.75 -10.59
N VAL A 129 -8.20 3.46 -9.38
CA VAL A 129 -8.89 3.84 -8.15
C VAL A 129 -8.80 5.34 -7.87
N THR A 130 -7.65 5.96 -8.15
CA THR A 130 -7.45 7.40 -7.93
C THR A 130 -8.39 8.22 -8.80
N ARG A 131 -8.50 7.92 -10.10
CA ARG A 131 -9.45 8.59 -10.99
C ARG A 131 -10.89 8.49 -10.54
N ALA A 132 -11.27 7.38 -9.89
CA ALA A 132 -12.62 7.16 -9.43
C ALA A 132 -12.99 7.96 -8.17
N VAL A 133 -12.01 8.30 -7.30
CA VAL A 133 -12.27 9.01 -6.04
C VAL A 133 -12.06 10.53 -6.14
N LEU A 134 -11.14 10.97 -7.01
CA LEU A 134 -10.75 12.38 -7.14
C LEU A 134 -11.92 13.36 -7.34
N PRO A 135 -12.94 13.08 -8.19
CA PRO A 135 -14.05 14.02 -8.37
C PRO A 135 -14.81 14.33 -7.08
N ALA A 136 -15.07 13.31 -6.26
CA ALA A 136 -15.77 13.47 -4.99
C ALA A 136 -14.88 14.17 -3.94
N MET A 137 -13.61 13.81 -3.83
CA MET A 137 -12.64 14.47 -2.95
C MET A 137 -12.51 15.96 -3.31
N LYS A 138 -12.40 16.27 -4.60
CA LYS A 138 -12.35 17.66 -5.09
C LYS A 138 -13.60 18.44 -4.73
N ALA A 139 -14.78 17.87 -4.91
CA ALA A 139 -16.04 18.50 -4.55
C ALA A 139 -16.18 18.76 -3.04
N LYS A 140 -15.65 17.86 -2.20
CA LYS A 140 -15.61 17.99 -0.74
C LYS A 140 -14.55 19.00 -0.25
N GLY A 141 -13.54 19.35 -1.06
CA GLY A 141 -12.38 20.13 -0.64
C GLY A 141 -11.49 19.40 0.36
N TRP A 142 -11.53 18.06 0.36
CA TRP A 142 -10.77 17.22 1.29
C TRP A 142 -10.52 15.83 0.68
N GLY A 143 -9.30 15.34 0.82
CA GLY A 143 -8.94 13.98 0.41
C GLY A 143 -7.54 13.58 0.86
N ARG A 144 -7.34 12.27 1.04
CA ARG A 144 -6.04 11.69 1.38
C ARG A 144 -5.74 10.54 0.45
N LEU A 145 -4.68 10.70 -0.34
CA LEU A 145 -4.16 9.67 -1.23
C LEU A 145 -2.85 9.15 -0.67
N LEU A 146 -2.76 7.86 -0.43
CA LEU A 146 -1.58 7.20 0.10
C LEU A 146 -1.24 5.97 -0.75
N ASN A 147 -0.01 5.87 -1.22
CA ASN A 147 0.48 4.66 -1.88
C ASN A 147 1.53 3.96 -1.02
N ILE A 148 1.45 2.65 -0.95
CA ILE A 148 2.44 1.82 -0.26
C ILE A 148 3.46 1.33 -1.28
N GLY A 149 4.65 1.90 -1.20
CA GLY A 149 5.77 1.65 -2.10
C GLY A 149 6.83 0.74 -1.48
N SER A 150 8.09 0.95 -1.86
CA SER A 150 9.25 0.20 -1.36
C SER A 150 10.46 1.12 -1.23
N VAL A 151 11.33 0.86 -0.27
CA VAL A 151 12.64 1.54 -0.15
C VAL A 151 13.53 1.31 -1.37
N ALA A 152 13.33 0.20 -2.10
CA ALA A 152 14.02 -0.07 -3.35
C ALA A 152 13.81 1.02 -4.42
N MET A 153 12.75 1.82 -4.33
CA MET A 153 12.49 2.97 -5.21
C MET A 153 13.50 4.11 -4.99
N LYS A 154 14.11 4.19 -3.81
CA LYS A 154 15.12 5.20 -3.46
C LYS A 154 16.53 4.61 -3.35
N SER A 155 16.63 3.35 -2.99
CA SER A 155 17.88 2.64 -2.75
C SER A 155 17.76 1.20 -3.26
N PRO A 156 17.85 1.00 -4.60
CA PRO A 156 17.75 -0.34 -5.17
C PRO A 156 18.95 -1.19 -4.78
N HIS A 157 18.70 -2.45 -4.49
CA HIS A 157 19.73 -3.47 -4.27
C HIS A 157 19.83 -4.37 -5.50
N LEU A 158 21.01 -4.95 -5.76
CA LEU A 158 21.24 -5.86 -6.88
C LEU A 158 20.32 -7.10 -6.87
N GLU A 159 19.82 -7.45 -5.70
CA GLU A 159 18.94 -8.61 -5.49
C GLU A 159 17.45 -8.25 -5.59
N ASP A 160 17.12 -6.98 -5.82
CA ASP A 160 15.75 -6.57 -6.01
C ASP A 160 15.27 -6.92 -7.43
N PRO A 161 14.01 -7.32 -7.61
CA PRO A 161 13.48 -7.67 -8.93
C PRO A 161 13.47 -6.45 -9.84
N MET A 162 14.24 -6.50 -10.92
CA MET A 162 14.48 -5.37 -11.82
C MET A 162 13.20 -4.69 -12.33
N PRO A 163 12.20 -5.39 -12.89
CA PRO A 163 11.01 -4.71 -13.37
C PRO A 163 10.25 -3.99 -12.26
N ALA A 164 10.16 -4.64 -11.07
CA ALA A 164 9.41 -4.09 -9.95
C ALA A 164 10.05 -2.82 -9.36
N VAL A 165 11.39 -2.75 -9.32
CA VAL A 165 12.11 -1.57 -8.82
C VAL A 165 11.92 -0.40 -9.77
N ASN A 166 12.17 -0.62 -11.06
CA ASN A 166 12.19 0.44 -12.07
C ASN A 166 10.79 1.07 -12.25
N ILE A 167 9.77 0.26 -12.36
CA ILE A 167 8.41 0.73 -12.62
C ILE A 167 7.78 1.35 -11.39
N ARG A 168 8.07 0.86 -10.18
CA ARG A 168 7.55 1.46 -8.95
C ARG A 168 7.93 2.93 -8.78
N VAL A 169 9.09 3.34 -9.28
CA VAL A 169 9.50 4.76 -9.26
C VAL A 169 8.49 5.66 -9.97
N ALA A 170 7.82 5.16 -11.02
CA ALA A 170 6.78 5.92 -11.71
C ALA A 170 5.60 6.31 -10.78
N VAL A 171 5.29 5.48 -9.78
CA VAL A 171 4.27 5.79 -8.79
C VAL A 171 4.61 7.05 -8.00
N ASN A 172 5.88 7.25 -7.62
CA ASN A 172 6.31 8.45 -6.90
C ASN A 172 6.07 9.72 -7.74
N ALA A 173 6.38 9.65 -9.04
CA ALA A 173 6.13 10.76 -9.95
C ALA A 173 4.63 11.07 -10.07
N VAL A 174 3.79 10.03 -10.21
CA VAL A 174 2.33 10.20 -10.25
C VAL A 174 1.82 10.85 -8.96
N MET A 175 2.25 10.36 -7.79
CA MET A 175 1.81 10.92 -6.50
C MET A 175 2.30 12.36 -6.30
N LYS A 176 3.52 12.69 -6.75
CA LYS A 176 4.04 14.06 -6.71
C LYS A 176 3.23 15.00 -7.60
N THR A 177 2.87 14.57 -8.80
CA THR A 177 2.00 15.34 -9.71
C THR A 177 0.61 15.54 -9.11
N LEU A 178 0.02 14.49 -8.52
CA LEU A 178 -1.29 14.59 -7.84
C LEU A 178 -1.25 15.59 -6.68
N ALA A 179 -0.17 15.60 -5.90
CA ALA A 179 0.00 16.56 -4.81
C ALA A 179 -0.01 18.01 -5.31
N GLN A 180 0.64 18.29 -6.44
CA GLN A 180 0.69 19.61 -7.04
C GLN A 180 -0.66 20.02 -7.67
N GLU A 181 -1.28 19.10 -8.42
CA GLU A 181 -2.52 19.37 -9.14
C GLU A 181 -3.72 19.50 -8.20
N TYR A 182 -3.79 18.67 -7.17
CA TYR A 182 -4.95 18.58 -6.28
C TYR A 182 -4.75 19.20 -4.89
N GLY A 183 -3.55 19.65 -4.56
CA GLY A 183 -3.27 20.40 -3.32
C GLY A 183 -4.19 21.60 -3.09
N PRO A 184 -4.49 22.44 -4.11
CA PRO A 184 -5.43 23.55 -3.98
C PRO A 184 -6.85 23.14 -3.56
N TYR A 185 -7.21 21.88 -3.70
CA TYR A 185 -8.51 21.32 -3.28
C TYR A 185 -8.44 20.60 -1.93
N GLY A 186 -7.40 20.84 -1.11
CA GLY A 186 -7.27 20.20 0.20
C GLY A 186 -6.95 18.70 0.17
N ILE A 187 -6.44 18.20 -0.98
CA ILE A 187 -6.08 16.80 -1.16
C ILE A 187 -4.57 16.64 -1.00
N THR A 188 -4.15 15.73 -0.12
CA THR A 188 -2.74 15.35 -0.01
C THR A 188 -2.47 14.02 -0.70
N ALA A 189 -1.26 13.85 -1.26
CA ALA A 189 -0.85 12.63 -1.94
C ALA A 189 0.58 12.28 -1.54
N ASN A 190 0.76 11.15 -0.82
CA ASN A 190 2.05 10.72 -0.28
C ASN A 190 2.32 9.23 -0.56
N VAL A 191 3.58 8.83 -0.44
CA VAL A 191 4.03 7.44 -0.55
C VAL A 191 4.73 7.03 0.75
N ILE A 192 4.41 5.84 1.27
CA ILE A 192 5.24 5.19 2.28
C ILE A 192 6.16 4.18 1.56
N ALA A 193 7.45 4.41 1.61
CA ALA A 193 8.46 3.50 1.11
C ALA A 193 8.78 2.46 2.19
N THR A 194 8.25 1.24 2.01
CA THR A 194 8.36 0.17 3.01
C THR A 194 9.73 -0.49 2.97
N GLY A 195 10.27 -0.75 4.14
CA GLY A 195 11.34 -1.72 4.36
C GLY A 195 10.83 -3.15 4.57
N PRO A 196 11.63 -4.00 5.22
CA PRO A 196 11.23 -5.35 5.60
C PRO A 196 10.17 -5.34 6.73
N PHE A 197 8.99 -5.89 6.44
CA PHE A 197 7.90 -6.08 7.41
C PHE A 197 7.61 -7.57 7.61
N ASP A 198 7.24 -7.96 8.82
CA ASP A 198 6.87 -9.34 9.17
C ASP A 198 5.44 -9.66 8.72
N SER A 199 5.27 -9.75 7.41
CA SER A 199 4.02 -10.14 6.76
C SER A 199 3.98 -11.65 6.47
N GLU A 200 2.78 -12.20 6.25
CA GLU A 200 2.61 -13.58 5.82
C GLU A 200 3.46 -13.89 4.58
N LEU A 201 3.42 -13.01 3.57
CA LEU A 201 4.20 -13.17 2.34
C LEU A 201 5.71 -13.20 2.62
N SER A 202 6.21 -12.34 3.50
CA SER A 202 7.63 -12.31 3.86
C SER A 202 8.03 -13.55 4.67
N ARG A 203 7.15 -14.07 5.52
CA ARG A 203 7.37 -15.34 6.26
C ARG A 203 7.43 -16.53 5.32
N ASP A 204 6.47 -16.63 4.38
CA ASP A 204 6.44 -17.69 3.37
C ASP A 204 7.71 -17.66 2.50
N TYR A 205 8.15 -16.47 2.09
CA TYR A 205 9.37 -16.30 1.32
C TYR A 205 10.63 -16.74 2.10
N ARG A 206 10.73 -16.37 3.37
CA ARG A 206 11.84 -16.83 4.24
C ARG A 206 11.81 -18.33 4.46
N ALA A 207 10.62 -18.90 4.66
CA ALA A 207 10.46 -20.35 4.89
C ALA A 207 10.77 -21.19 3.64
N SER A 208 10.59 -20.64 2.44
CA SER A 208 10.85 -21.37 1.18
C SER A 208 12.32 -21.71 0.95
N GLY A 209 13.25 -21.04 1.64
CA GLY A 209 14.70 -21.23 1.46
C GLY A 209 15.23 -20.81 0.07
N THR A 210 14.38 -20.25 -0.79
CA THR A 210 14.76 -19.80 -2.14
C THR A 210 15.33 -18.39 -2.17
N GLY A 211 15.21 -17.66 -1.07
CA GLY A 211 15.73 -16.31 -0.91
C GLY A 211 17.25 -16.31 -0.69
N LEU A 212 17.94 -15.38 -1.34
CA LEU A 212 19.37 -15.12 -1.09
C LEU A 212 19.62 -14.49 0.30
N LYS A 213 18.57 -13.99 0.95
CA LYS A 213 18.62 -13.24 2.20
C LYS A 213 18.02 -14.07 3.32
N THR A 214 18.87 -14.50 4.26
CA THR A 214 18.43 -15.22 5.47
C THR A 214 17.84 -14.26 6.52
N GLU A 215 17.16 -14.80 7.51
CA GLU A 215 16.70 -14.04 8.68
C GLU A 215 17.86 -13.29 9.37
N GLU A 216 19.01 -13.95 9.52
CA GLU A 216 20.22 -13.37 10.11
C GLU A 216 20.77 -12.22 9.27
N TRP A 217 20.76 -12.36 7.93
CA TRP A 217 21.16 -11.31 7.02
C TRP A 217 20.29 -10.06 7.20
N TYR A 218 18.96 -10.22 7.25
CA TYR A 218 18.07 -9.10 7.47
C TYR A 218 18.29 -8.43 8.82
N ARG A 219 18.43 -9.21 9.89
CA ARG A 219 18.71 -8.67 11.23
C ARG A 219 20.01 -7.87 11.26
N ALA A 220 21.05 -8.33 10.58
CA ALA A 220 22.33 -7.62 10.50
C ALA A 220 22.24 -6.33 9.67
N MET A 221 21.35 -6.29 8.66
CA MET A 221 21.19 -5.16 7.76
C MET A 221 20.17 -4.12 8.25
N LEU A 222 19.36 -4.44 9.25
CA LEU A 222 18.34 -3.56 9.82
C LEU A 222 18.89 -2.86 11.08
N PRO A 223 19.18 -1.56 11.06
CA PRO A 223 19.59 -0.83 12.27
C PRO A 223 18.61 -0.96 13.43
N ALA A 224 17.31 -1.10 13.16
CA ALA A 224 16.29 -1.36 14.18
C ALA A 224 16.40 -2.76 14.82
N GLY A 225 17.20 -3.67 14.28
CA GLY A 225 17.44 -5.03 14.80
C GLY A 225 16.24 -5.98 14.70
N ARG A 226 15.15 -5.56 14.05
CA ARG A 226 13.91 -6.35 13.91
C ARG A 226 13.17 -6.00 12.63
N TRP A 227 12.28 -6.89 12.25
CA TRP A 227 11.27 -6.61 11.21
C TRP A 227 10.24 -5.59 11.73
N GLY A 228 9.69 -4.79 10.80
CA GLY A 228 8.54 -3.95 11.11
C GLY A 228 7.27 -4.78 11.33
N ASP A 229 6.42 -4.37 12.26
CA ASP A 229 5.09 -4.96 12.43
C ASP A 229 4.10 -4.27 11.48
N PRO A 230 3.20 -5.00 10.78
CA PRO A 230 2.14 -4.41 9.97
C PRO A 230 1.32 -3.32 10.66
N VAL A 231 1.16 -3.37 11.97
CA VAL A 231 0.46 -2.33 12.74
C VAL A 231 1.22 -0.99 12.71
N GLU A 232 2.55 -1.01 12.68
CA GLU A 232 3.38 0.21 12.59
C GLU A 232 3.15 0.93 11.24
N MET A 233 2.90 0.15 10.18
CA MET A 233 2.47 0.70 8.89
C MET A 233 1.10 1.37 9.01
N GLY A 234 0.18 0.76 9.75
CA GLY A 234 -1.14 1.31 10.03
C GLY A 234 -1.05 2.65 10.77
N TRP A 235 -0.22 2.77 11.80
CA TRP A 235 -0.05 4.02 12.55
C TRP A 235 0.48 5.16 11.69
N LEU A 236 1.49 4.91 10.86
CA LEU A 236 1.99 5.93 9.95
C LEU A 236 0.96 6.29 8.88
N ALA A 237 0.25 5.31 8.33
CA ALA A 237 -0.81 5.55 7.36
C ALA A 237 -1.94 6.38 7.97
N ALA A 238 -2.40 6.07 9.18
CA ALA A 238 -3.42 6.83 9.89
C ALA A 238 -2.97 8.28 10.14
N PHE A 239 -1.72 8.49 10.57
CA PHE A 239 -1.17 9.84 10.71
C PHE A 239 -1.18 10.60 9.38
N LEU A 240 -0.68 10.02 8.31
CA LEU A 240 -0.61 10.67 6.98
C LEU A 240 -2.00 10.94 6.38
N CYS A 241 -2.99 10.14 6.74
CA CYS A 241 -4.38 10.33 6.35
C CYS A 241 -5.15 11.30 7.26
N SER A 242 -4.55 11.76 8.35
CA SER A 242 -5.18 12.64 9.33
C SER A 242 -5.22 14.10 8.89
N GLU A 243 -5.95 14.91 9.66
CA GLU A 243 -5.91 16.37 9.54
C GLU A 243 -4.56 16.94 10.03
N ARG A 244 -3.86 16.24 10.91
CA ARG A 244 -2.57 16.65 11.48
C ARG A 244 -1.44 16.65 10.46
N ALA A 245 -1.57 15.87 9.38
CA ALA A 245 -0.62 15.78 8.28
C ALA A 245 -1.02 16.64 7.05
N ALA A 246 -1.96 17.58 7.19
CA ALA A 246 -2.50 18.34 6.05
C ALA A 246 -1.45 19.17 5.28
N PHE A 247 -0.32 19.52 5.90
CA PHE A 247 0.77 20.25 5.22
C PHE A 247 1.83 19.33 4.62
N LEU A 248 1.70 18.00 4.81
CA LEU A 248 2.61 17.00 4.28
C LEU A 248 2.01 16.38 3.01
N THR A 249 2.54 16.76 1.85
CA THR A 249 2.07 16.27 0.56
C THR A 249 3.18 16.18 -0.47
N GLY A 250 3.08 15.22 -1.39
CA GLY A 250 4.06 14.97 -2.44
C GLY A 250 5.33 14.28 -1.95
N GLU A 251 5.31 13.68 -0.77
CA GLU A 251 6.50 13.10 -0.17
C GLU A 251 6.53 11.56 -0.25
N THR A 252 7.75 11.04 -0.29
CA THR A 252 8.04 9.61 -0.14
C THR A 252 8.75 9.39 1.17
N ILE A 253 8.01 8.90 2.16
CA ILE A 253 8.45 8.72 3.54
C ILE A 253 8.91 7.28 3.74
N ARG A 254 10.11 7.08 4.25
CA ARG A 254 10.62 5.74 4.54
C ARG A 254 10.11 5.24 5.89
N LEU A 255 9.62 4.00 5.89
CA LEU A 255 9.32 3.24 7.10
C LEU A 255 10.01 1.88 6.95
N ASP A 256 11.30 1.83 7.34
CA ASP A 256 12.19 0.76 6.93
C ASP A 256 13.17 0.28 8.02
N GLY A 257 13.04 0.76 9.24
CA GLY A 257 13.95 0.40 10.33
C GLY A 257 15.41 0.82 10.09
N GLY A 258 15.63 1.81 9.20
CA GLY A 258 16.96 2.28 8.81
C GLY A 258 17.64 1.46 7.71
N TYR A 259 16.89 0.60 7.02
CA TYR A 259 17.41 -0.30 5.97
C TYR A 259 17.97 0.46 4.75
N GLY A 260 17.26 1.47 4.28
CA GLY A 260 17.65 2.25 3.11
C GLY A 260 18.82 3.19 3.44
N LYS A 261 19.84 3.19 2.57
CA LYS A 261 21.08 3.96 2.77
C LYS A 261 21.09 5.32 2.06
N SER A 262 20.11 5.63 1.21
CA SER A 262 20.05 6.92 0.53
C SER A 262 19.74 8.05 1.50
N LEU A 263 20.34 9.21 1.30
CA LEU A 263 20.06 10.42 2.11
C LEU A 263 18.77 11.11 1.65
N PHE A 264 18.39 10.95 0.38
CA PHE A 264 17.24 11.62 -0.25
C PHE A 264 16.29 10.61 -0.88
#